data_cce1b33f73dfae16d244ae1bb12408c6
#
_entry.id   cce1b33f73dfae16d244ae1bb12408c6
#
_cell.length_a   1.000
_cell.length_b   1.000
_cell.length_c   1.000
_cell.angle_alpha   90.00
_cell.angle_beta   90.00
_cell.angle_gamma   90.00
#
_symmetry.space_group_name_H-M   'P 1'
#
loop_
_entity.id
_entity.type
_entity.pdbx_description
1 polymer ?
#
loop_
_entity_poly.entity_id
_entity_poly.type
_entity_poly.pdbx_seq_one_letter_code
_entity_poly.pdbx_strand_id
1 'polypeptide(L)'
;NARETIEALMALRYPNFEVIAINDGSRDRTGEILDALADEFPRLRVIHNLKNQGKAVGLNTAALLTHAKIPVGIDGDARLDPCCLHWLVRHFDEPDVGAVTGNPRVRTRSTLLGRLQVGEFSSIVGLIKRAQRSIGLIFTVSGVIAAFRRSALFEAGFWSPDKLTEAVDITWKLQLAGWEVRFAPRALGWIL
;
A
#
# COMPACT_ATOMS: atom_id res chain seq x y z
N ASN A 1 0.60 1.68 18.10
CA ASN A 1 0.75 2.11 16.70
C ASN A 1 -0.49 1.81 15.83
N ALA A 2 -1.20 0.65 16.01
CA ALA A 2 -2.39 0.32 15.21
C ALA A 2 -3.47 1.42 15.26
N ARG A 3 -3.80 1.95 16.44
CA ARG A 3 -4.76 3.04 16.61
C ARG A 3 -4.37 4.27 15.78
N GLU A 4 -3.15 4.73 15.92
CA GLU A 4 -2.67 5.92 15.23
C GLU A 4 -2.69 5.77 13.69
N THR A 5 -2.41 4.56 13.19
CA THR A 5 -2.49 4.26 11.76
C THR A 5 -3.93 4.31 11.27
N ILE A 6 -4.86 3.66 11.98
CA ILE A 6 -6.29 3.67 11.60
C ILE A 6 -6.86 5.08 11.67
N GLU A 7 -6.62 5.84 12.74
CA GLU A 7 -7.07 7.24 12.86
C GLU A 7 -6.53 8.11 11.71
N ALA A 8 -5.26 7.94 11.33
CA ALA A 8 -4.68 8.64 10.19
C ALA A 8 -5.34 8.25 8.86
N LEU A 9 -5.72 6.98 8.68
CA LEU A 9 -6.46 6.52 7.51
C LEU A 9 -7.88 7.10 7.48
N MET A 10 -8.57 7.16 8.62
CA MET A 10 -9.92 7.75 8.72
C MET A 10 -9.92 9.26 8.45
N ALA A 11 -8.80 9.94 8.68
CA ALA A 11 -8.62 11.38 8.39
C ALA A 11 -8.28 11.69 6.92
N LEU A 12 -8.21 10.70 6.03
CA LEU A 12 -7.93 10.90 4.62
C LEU A 12 -9.02 11.72 3.93
N ARG A 13 -8.61 12.68 3.12
CA ARG A 13 -9.50 13.54 2.33
C ARG A 13 -9.87 12.88 1.00
N TYR A 14 -10.66 11.81 1.08
CA TYR A 14 -11.18 11.10 -0.08
C TYR A 14 -12.65 10.72 0.18
N PRO A 15 -13.57 10.93 -0.78
CA PRO A 15 -15.01 10.83 -0.48
C PRO A 15 -15.47 9.40 -0.19
N ASN A 16 -15.04 8.45 -1.00
CA ASN A 16 -15.54 7.08 -0.96
C ASN A 16 -14.39 6.08 -0.82
N PHE A 17 -14.17 5.58 0.40
CA PHE A 17 -13.23 4.51 0.67
C PHE A 17 -13.70 3.69 1.88
N GLU A 18 -13.25 2.46 1.93
CA GLU A 18 -13.29 1.57 3.10
C GLU A 18 -11.86 1.22 3.51
N VAL A 19 -11.68 0.82 4.74
CA VAL A 19 -10.41 0.28 5.25
C VAL A 19 -10.66 -1.16 5.67
N ILE A 20 -9.85 -2.08 5.15
CA ILE A 20 -9.84 -3.49 5.56
C ILE A 20 -8.51 -3.73 6.27
N ALA A 21 -8.56 -3.88 7.59
CA ALA A 21 -7.41 -4.21 8.40
C ALA A 21 -7.28 -5.73 8.55
N ILE A 22 -6.14 -6.27 8.16
CA ILE A 22 -5.83 -7.69 8.32
C ILE A 22 -4.93 -7.86 9.55
N ASN A 23 -5.46 -8.47 10.58
CA ASN A 23 -4.70 -8.92 11.73
C ASN A 23 -4.16 -10.33 11.46
N ASP A 24 -2.91 -10.41 11.05
CA ASP A 24 -2.29 -11.66 10.61
C ASP A 24 -1.69 -12.46 11.80
N GLY A 25 -2.56 -12.87 12.71
CA GLY A 25 -2.21 -13.71 13.85
C GLY A 25 -1.36 -13.01 14.92
N SER A 26 -1.57 -11.71 15.16
CA SER A 26 -0.91 -10.98 16.25
C SER A 26 -1.21 -11.62 17.60
N ARG A 27 -0.18 -11.68 18.48
CA ARG A 27 -0.27 -12.29 19.82
C ARG A 27 -0.38 -11.24 20.93
N ASP A 28 -0.29 -9.98 20.58
CA ASP A 28 -0.44 -8.84 21.47
C ASP A 28 -1.88 -8.30 21.41
N ARG A 29 -2.11 -7.14 22.02
CA ARG A 29 -3.43 -6.50 22.05
C ARG A 29 -3.87 -5.87 20.74
N THR A 30 -3.17 -6.11 19.62
CA THR A 30 -3.52 -5.51 18.31
C THR A 30 -4.93 -5.89 17.88
N GLY A 31 -5.34 -7.16 18.05
CA GLY A 31 -6.70 -7.60 17.71
C GLY A 31 -7.77 -6.83 18.47
N GLU A 32 -7.68 -6.75 19.81
CA GLU A 32 -8.62 -6.02 20.66
C GLU A 32 -8.72 -4.54 20.29
N ILE A 33 -7.58 -3.92 19.95
CA ILE A 33 -7.52 -2.51 19.53
C ILE A 33 -8.25 -2.33 18.20
N LEU A 34 -8.04 -3.22 17.24
CA LEU A 34 -8.67 -3.15 15.92
C LEU A 34 -10.20 -3.36 16.02
N ASP A 35 -10.66 -4.28 16.87
CA ASP A 35 -12.09 -4.52 17.09
C ASP A 35 -12.78 -3.28 17.70
N ALA A 36 -12.17 -2.69 18.74
CA ALA A 36 -12.67 -1.46 19.33
C ALA A 36 -12.72 -0.29 18.32
N LEU A 37 -11.75 -0.23 17.39
CA LEU A 37 -11.75 0.78 16.33
C LEU A 37 -12.80 0.49 15.25
N ALA A 38 -13.13 -0.77 14.98
CA ALA A 38 -14.20 -1.13 14.05
C ALA A 38 -15.58 -0.72 14.58
N ASP A 39 -15.78 -0.77 15.90
CA ASP A 39 -17.00 -0.24 16.55
C ASP A 39 -17.06 1.28 16.45
N GLU A 40 -15.91 1.98 16.49
CA GLU A 40 -15.81 3.43 16.41
C GLU A 40 -15.96 3.96 14.97
N PHE A 41 -15.38 3.25 13.98
CA PHE A 41 -15.29 3.69 12.59
C PHE A 41 -16.08 2.78 11.63
N PRO A 42 -17.28 3.16 11.16
CA PRO A 42 -18.10 2.32 10.25
C PRO A 42 -17.46 1.96 8.92
N ARG A 43 -16.40 2.68 8.51
CA ARG A 43 -15.62 2.41 7.29
C ARG A 43 -14.50 1.39 7.50
N LEU A 44 -14.25 0.96 8.74
CA LEU A 44 -13.24 -0.03 9.09
C LEU A 44 -13.88 -1.42 9.17
N ARG A 45 -13.28 -2.35 8.46
CA ARG A 45 -13.55 -3.78 8.60
C ARG A 45 -12.28 -4.47 9.08
N VAL A 46 -12.40 -5.36 10.05
CA VAL A 46 -11.26 -6.11 10.59
C VAL A 46 -11.42 -7.59 10.23
N ILE A 47 -10.32 -8.19 9.84
CA ILE A 47 -10.24 -9.64 9.55
C ILE A 47 -9.09 -10.21 10.37
N HIS A 48 -9.38 -11.24 11.14
CA HIS A 48 -8.41 -11.92 11.96
C HIS A 48 -8.03 -13.26 11.37
N ASN A 49 -6.76 -13.44 11.06
CA ASN A 49 -6.19 -14.73 10.74
C ASN A 49 -5.81 -15.46 12.04
N LEU A 50 -6.13 -16.72 12.15
CA LEU A 50 -5.77 -17.56 13.32
C LEU A 50 -4.26 -17.74 13.48
N LYS A 51 -3.51 -17.65 12.39
CA LYS A 51 -2.05 -17.77 12.32
C LYS A 51 -1.51 -16.77 11.33
N ASN A 52 -0.26 -16.36 11.54
CA ASN A 52 0.46 -15.55 10.56
C ASN A 52 0.62 -16.33 9.25
N GLN A 53 0.14 -15.77 8.16
CA GLN A 53 0.18 -16.33 6.81
C GLN A 53 1.01 -15.47 5.85
N GLY A 54 1.50 -14.34 6.34
CA GLY A 54 2.32 -13.40 5.59
C GLY A 54 1.53 -12.36 4.80
N LYS A 55 2.25 -11.30 4.45
CA LYS A 55 1.68 -10.09 3.84
C LYS A 55 0.92 -10.36 2.54
N ALA A 56 1.46 -11.22 1.66
CA ALA A 56 0.83 -11.56 0.39
C ALA A 56 -0.58 -12.16 0.59
N VAL A 57 -0.73 -13.08 1.55
CA VAL A 57 -2.05 -13.67 1.86
C VAL A 57 -3.01 -12.62 2.41
N GLY A 58 -2.53 -11.73 3.29
CA GLY A 58 -3.36 -10.64 3.81
C GLY A 58 -3.85 -9.70 2.70
N LEU A 59 -2.95 -9.29 1.80
CA LEU A 59 -3.30 -8.44 0.64
C LEU A 59 -4.30 -9.14 -0.30
N ASN A 60 -4.09 -10.43 -0.58
CA ASN A 60 -5.01 -11.22 -1.40
C ASN A 60 -6.41 -11.31 -0.75
N THR A 61 -6.46 -11.58 0.55
CA THR A 61 -7.71 -11.65 1.31
C THR A 61 -8.47 -10.32 1.21
N ALA A 62 -7.80 -9.19 1.47
CA ALA A 62 -8.43 -7.88 1.37
C ALA A 62 -8.89 -7.56 -0.06
N ALA A 63 -8.07 -7.87 -1.08
CA ALA A 63 -8.40 -7.62 -2.48
C ALA A 63 -9.59 -8.47 -3.00
N LEU A 64 -9.78 -9.67 -2.46
CA LEU A 64 -10.92 -10.53 -2.77
C LEU A 64 -12.21 -10.06 -2.08
N LEU A 65 -12.11 -9.54 -0.86
CA LEU A 65 -13.25 -9.14 -0.04
C LEU A 65 -13.75 -7.73 -0.33
N THR A 66 -12.95 -6.88 -0.97
CA THR A 66 -13.39 -5.54 -1.37
C THR A 66 -14.14 -5.56 -2.70
N HIS A 67 -15.14 -4.68 -2.81
CA HIS A 67 -15.80 -4.35 -4.09
C HIS A 67 -15.22 -3.09 -4.74
N ALA A 68 -14.25 -2.45 -4.11
CA ALA A 68 -13.62 -1.23 -4.64
C ALA A 68 -12.91 -1.53 -5.98
N LYS A 69 -13.03 -0.58 -6.92
CA LYS A 69 -12.35 -0.68 -8.22
C LYS A 69 -10.84 -0.57 -8.10
N ILE A 70 -10.37 0.15 -7.09
CA ILE A 70 -8.96 0.47 -6.85
C ILE A 70 -8.60 0.10 -5.40
N PRO A 71 -8.21 -1.15 -5.13
CA PRO A 71 -7.59 -1.50 -3.85
C PRO A 71 -6.23 -0.83 -3.68
N VAL A 72 -5.94 -0.38 -2.45
CA VAL A 72 -4.67 0.25 -2.07
C VAL A 72 -4.04 -0.56 -0.94
N GLY A 73 -2.89 -1.17 -1.21
CA GLY A 73 -2.09 -1.86 -0.20
C GLY A 73 -1.24 -0.86 0.60
N ILE A 74 -1.29 -0.98 1.93
CA ILE A 74 -0.60 -0.09 2.86
C ILE A 74 0.00 -0.92 4.00
N ASP A 75 1.24 -0.61 4.40
CA ASP A 75 1.84 -1.22 5.59
C ASP A 75 1.17 -0.73 6.88
N GLY A 76 1.03 -1.62 7.85
CA GLY A 76 0.32 -1.34 9.10
C GLY A 76 0.95 -0.28 10.01
N ASP A 77 2.17 0.16 9.72
CA ASP A 77 2.91 1.23 10.41
C ASP A 77 3.06 2.51 9.56
N ALA A 78 2.52 2.51 8.34
CA ALA A 78 2.59 3.65 7.45
C ALA A 78 1.47 4.66 7.74
N ARG A 79 1.81 5.95 7.68
CA ARG A 79 0.86 7.06 7.74
C ARG A 79 0.79 7.77 6.40
N LEU A 80 -0.41 7.86 5.82
CA LEU A 80 -0.61 8.52 4.54
C LEU A 80 -0.81 10.04 4.71
N ASP A 81 -0.32 10.80 3.73
CA ASP A 81 -0.73 12.18 3.56
C ASP A 81 -2.25 12.26 3.31
N PRO A 82 -2.96 13.25 3.89
CA PRO A 82 -4.42 13.35 3.75
C PRO A 82 -4.93 13.34 2.31
N CYS A 83 -4.15 13.79 1.33
CA CYS A 83 -4.51 13.80 -0.08
C CYS A 83 -3.90 12.63 -0.88
N CYS A 84 -3.28 11.67 -0.20
CA CYS A 84 -2.52 10.59 -0.85
C CYS A 84 -3.37 9.78 -1.82
N LEU A 85 -4.59 9.37 -1.42
CA LEU A 85 -5.50 8.61 -2.30
C LEU A 85 -5.86 9.37 -3.56
N HIS A 86 -6.07 10.69 -3.48
CA HIS A 86 -6.34 11.52 -4.65
C HIS A 86 -5.19 11.44 -5.68
N TRP A 87 -3.93 11.50 -5.21
CA TRP A 87 -2.76 11.43 -6.08
C TRP A 87 -2.51 10.04 -6.67
N LEU A 88 -2.94 8.97 -6.00
CA LEU A 88 -2.89 7.61 -6.53
C LEU A 88 -3.99 7.36 -7.55
N VAL A 89 -5.23 7.63 -7.17
CA VAL A 89 -6.41 7.21 -7.93
C VAL A 89 -6.54 7.92 -9.27
N ARG A 90 -6.17 9.20 -9.37
CA ARG A 90 -6.24 9.99 -10.62
C ARG A 90 -5.50 9.35 -11.81
N HIS A 91 -4.54 8.48 -11.59
CA HIS A 91 -3.82 7.79 -12.66
C HIS A 91 -4.65 6.70 -13.33
N PHE A 92 -5.69 6.21 -12.65
CA PHE A 92 -6.56 5.14 -13.16
C PHE A 92 -7.68 5.64 -14.08
N ASP A 93 -7.75 6.95 -14.36
CA ASP A 93 -8.58 7.50 -15.44
C ASP A 93 -8.11 6.95 -16.78
N GLU A 94 -6.84 6.60 -16.92
CA GLU A 94 -6.30 5.91 -18.08
C GLU A 94 -6.52 4.39 -17.95
N PRO A 95 -7.15 3.75 -18.96
CA PRO A 95 -7.59 2.35 -18.86
C PRO A 95 -6.45 1.35 -18.73
N ASP A 96 -5.29 1.64 -19.30
CA ASP A 96 -4.14 0.72 -19.37
C ASP A 96 -3.31 0.71 -18.06
N VAL A 97 -3.61 1.61 -17.12
CA VAL A 97 -2.91 1.66 -15.84
C VAL A 97 -3.41 0.55 -14.91
N GLY A 98 -2.54 -0.42 -14.63
CA GLY A 98 -2.80 -1.53 -13.72
C GLY A 98 -2.37 -1.27 -12.29
N ALA A 99 -1.27 -0.53 -12.07
CA ALA A 99 -0.80 -0.18 -10.73
C ALA A 99 -0.16 1.20 -10.66
N VAL A 100 -0.22 1.81 -9.47
CA VAL A 100 0.41 3.09 -9.17
C VAL A 100 1.13 3.00 -7.85
N THR A 101 2.46 3.14 -7.85
CA THR A 101 3.25 3.18 -6.62
C THR A 101 3.30 4.58 -6.02
N GLY A 102 3.10 4.69 -4.72
CA GLY A 102 3.28 5.92 -3.98
C GLY A 102 4.75 6.21 -3.66
N ASN A 103 4.97 7.25 -2.88
CA ASN A 103 6.28 7.79 -2.52
C ASN A 103 6.46 7.70 -0.99
N PRO A 104 6.95 6.57 -0.46
CA PRO A 104 7.22 6.43 0.95
C PRO A 104 8.38 7.33 1.39
N ARG A 105 8.27 7.89 2.60
CA ARG A 105 9.24 8.76 3.24
C ARG A 105 9.50 8.30 4.66
N VAL A 106 10.74 8.35 5.10
CA VAL A 106 11.11 8.08 6.50
C VAL A 106 10.88 9.33 7.33
N ARG A 107 10.15 9.19 8.43
CA ARG A 107 9.80 10.29 9.34
C ARG A 107 10.93 10.60 10.33
N THR A 108 11.59 9.56 10.85
CA THR A 108 12.58 9.69 11.91
C THR A 108 13.91 10.24 11.37
N ARG A 109 14.26 11.47 11.81
CA ARG A 109 15.52 12.16 11.44
C ARG A 109 16.42 12.44 12.64
N SER A 110 16.05 11.97 13.83
CA SER A 110 16.73 12.28 15.09
C SER A 110 18.05 11.54 15.28
N THR A 111 18.21 10.37 14.66
CA THR A 111 19.42 9.55 14.76
C THR A 111 20.28 9.64 13.49
N LEU A 112 21.59 9.35 13.60
CA LEU A 112 22.48 9.26 12.43
C LEU A 112 22.00 8.21 11.44
N LEU A 113 21.56 7.04 11.94
CA LEU A 113 20.99 5.97 11.13
C LEU A 113 19.71 6.43 10.40
N GLY A 114 18.82 7.12 11.09
CA GLY A 114 17.61 7.70 10.48
C GLY A 114 17.93 8.70 9.38
N ARG A 115 18.97 9.52 9.52
CA ARG A 115 19.43 10.46 8.47
C ARG A 115 19.97 9.71 7.24
N LEU A 116 20.71 8.63 7.44
CA LEU A 116 21.21 7.78 6.35
C LEU A 116 20.04 7.12 5.62
N GLN A 117 19.06 6.56 6.34
CA GLN A 117 17.85 5.97 5.77
C GLN A 117 17.02 7.00 4.98
N VAL A 118 16.89 8.23 5.48
CA VAL A 118 16.24 9.33 4.74
C VAL A 118 16.97 9.61 3.42
N GLY A 119 18.30 9.63 3.43
CA GLY A 119 19.12 9.81 2.23
C GLY A 119 18.90 8.68 1.23
N GLU A 120 18.95 7.44 1.70
CA GLU A 120 18.75 6.24 0.89
C GLU A 120 17.33 6.20 0.29
N PHE A 121 16.28 6.34 1.09
CA PHE A 121 14.90 6.38 0.61
C PHE A 121 14.63 7.54 -0.35
N SER A 122 15.19 8.72 -0.09
CA SER A 122 15.05 9.87 -1.00
C SER A 122 15.74 9.63 -2.33
N SER A 123 16.89 8.96 -2.33
CA SER A 123 17.66 8.66 -3.54
C SER A 123 17.02 7.50 -4.31
N ILE A 124 16.74 6.37 -3.64
CA ILE A 124 16.23 5.16 -4.31
C ILE A 124 14.77 5.37 -4.73
N VAL A 125 13.89 5.80 -3.82
CA VAL A 125 12.48 5.96 -4.16
C VAL A 125 12.22 7.27 -4.89
N GLY A 126 12.84 8.36 -4.46
CA GLY A 126 12.59 9.69 -5.03
C GLY A 126 13.22 9.87 -6.41
N LEU A 127 14.49 9.52 -6.58
CA LEU A 127 15.25 9.77 -7.82
C LEU A 127 15.13 8.63 -8.81
N ILE A 128 15.39 7.38 -8.38
CA ILE A 128 15.37 6.23 -9.27
C ILE A 128 13.98 6.00 -9.86
N LYS A 129 12.92 6.05 -9.06
CA LYS A 129 11.54 5.90 -9.60
C LYS A 129 11.13 7.04 -10.54
N ARG A 130 11.65 8.26 -10.35
CA ARG A 130 11.45 9.35 -11.32
C ARG A 130 12.16 9.08 -12.63
N ALA A 131 13.40 8.58 -12.58
CA ALA A 131 14.13 8.18 -13.77
C ALA A 131 13.44 7.01 -14.48
N GLN A 132 13.01 5.98 -13.74
CA GLN A 132 12.22 4.87 -14.28
C GLN A 132 10.93 5.34 -14.95
N ARG A 133 10.24 6.31 -14.33
CA ARG A 133 9.05 6.91 -14.93
C ARG A 133 9.34 7.58 -16.27
N SER A 134 10.47 8.25 -16.43
CA SER A 134 10.83 8.92 -17.70
C SER A 134 11.10 7.95 -18.85
N ILE A 135 11.47 6.71 -18.55
CA ILE A 135 11.62 5.62 -19.54
C ILE A 135 10.37 4.73 -19.65
N GLY A 136 9.29 5.07 -18.93
CA GLY A 136 8.03 4.32 -18.98
C GLY A 136 8.03 2.97 -18.25
N LEU A 137 9.06 2.65 -17.46
CA LEU A 137 9.21 1.34 -16.81
C LEU A 137 9.52 1.48 -15.31
N ILE A 138 8.58 1.10 -14.46
CA ILE A 138 8.76 1.00 -13.01
C ILE A 138 9.15 -0.44 -12.66
N PHE A 139 10.32 -0.67 -12.07
CA PHE A 139 10.82 -2.01 -11.76
C PHE A 139 10.09 -2.67 -10.59
N THR A 140 9.61 -1.90 -9.64
CA THR A 140 8.83 -2.41 -8.51
C THR A 140 7.92 -1.34 -7.93
N VAL A 141 6.71 -1.72 -7.56
CA VAL A 141 5.87 -0.89 -6.70
C VAL A 141 6.46 -0.83 -5.28
N SER A 142 6.05 0.12 -4.48
CA SER A 142 6.43 0.17 -3.07
C SER A 142 5.60 -0.83 -2.28
N GLY A 143 6.24 -1.64 -1.45
CA GLY A 143 5.54 -2.48 -0.48
C GLY A 143 4.78 -1.66 0.57
N VAL A 144 5.20 -0.41 0.83
CA VAL A 144 4.61 0.49 1.83
C VAL A 144 3.28 1.07 1.36
N ILE A 145 3.20 1.48 0.08
CA ILE A 145 1.98 2.06 -0.50
C ILE A 145 1.94 1.87 -2.01
N ALA A 146 0.94 1.16 -2.48
CA ALA A 146 0.65 1.00 -3.89
C ALA A 146 -0.85 0.80 -4.12
N ALA A 147 -1.38 1.42 -5.17
CA ALA A 147 -2.74 1.25 -5.64
C ALA A 147 -2.76 0.33 -6.86
N PHE A 148 -3.83 -0.43 -7.01
CA PHE A 148 -3.98 -1.40 -8.09
C PHE A 148 -5.36 -1.29 -8.72
N ARG A 149 -5.46 -1.51 -10.02
CA ARG A 149 -6.75 -1.76 -10.67
C ARG A 149 -7.19 -3.17 -10.32
N ARG A 150 -8.39 -3.34 -9.77
CA ARG A 150 -8.87 -4.64 -9.32
C ARG A 150 -8.88 -5.68 -10.45
N SER A 151 -9.32 -5.32 -11.66
CA SER A 151 -9.27 -6.22 -12.82
C SER A 151 -7.85 -6.65 -13.18
N ALA A 152 -6.87 -5.76 -13.11
CA ALA A 152 -5.48 -6.07 -13.36
C ALA A 152 -4.90 -7.06 -12.31
N LEU A 153 -5.28 -6.93 -11.02
CA LEU A 153 -4.91 -7.91 -9.99
C LEU A 153 -5.46 -9.31 -10.30
N PHE A 154 -6.71 -9.38 -10.73
CA PHE A 154 -7.33 -10.67 -11.11
C PHE A 154 -6.62 -11.30 -12.29
N GLU A 155 -6.30 -10.53 -13.32
CA GLU A 155 -5.61 -11.00 -14.51
C GLU A 155 -4.17 -11.44 -14.20
N ALA A 156 -3.47 -10.69 -13.34
CA ALA A 156 -2.11 -11.02 -12.90
C ALA A 156 -2.05 -12.20 -11.90
N GLY A 157 -3.17 -12.70 -11.39
CA GLY A 157 -3.23 -13.81 -10.45
C GLY A 157 -2.78 -13.46 -9.03
N PHE A 158 -2.93 -12.19 -8.61
CA PHE A 158 -2.64 -11.69 -7.26
C PHE A 158 -1.18 -11.82 -6.81
N TRP A 159 -0.91 -11.56 -5.53
CA TRP A 159 0.42 -11.71 -4.94
C TRP A 159 0.74 -13.17 -4.65
N SER A 160 1.94 -13.62 -5.02
CA SER A 160 2.40 -14.98 -4.74
C SER A 160 2.87 -15.12 -3.29
N PRO A 161 2.24 -15.98 -2.47
CA PRO A 161 2.62 -16.14 -1.05
C PRO A 161 4.00 -16.79 -0.85
N ASP A 162 4.52 -17.49 -1.85
CA ASP A 162 5.80 -18.19 -1.85
C ASP A 162 7.01 -17.31 -2.19
N LYS A 163 6.78 -16.04 -2.53
CA LYS A 163 7.84 -15.09 -2.90
C LYS A 163 8.25 -14.21 -1.72
N LEU A 164 9.57 -14.02 -1.55
CA LEU A 164 10.13 -13.11 -0.54
C LEU A 164 9.90 -11.63 -0.87
N THR A 165 9.72 -11.30 -2.14
CA THR A 165 9.58 -9.94 -2.64
C THR A 165 8.27 -9.79 -3.41
N GLU A 166 7.16 -9.84 -2.69
CA GLU A 166 5.81 -9.79 -3.24
C GLU A 166 5.55 -8.54 -4.10
N ALA A 167 6.20 -7.43 -3.77
CA ALA A 167 6.06 -6.18 -4.53
C ALA A 167 6.73 -6.24 -5.91
N VAL A 168 7.86 -6.94 -6.03
CA VAL A 168 8.53 -7.17 -7.32
C VAL A 168 7.71 -8.12 -8.17
N ASP A 169 7.30 -9.25 -7.59
CA ASP A 169 6.52 -10.29 -8.27
C ASP A 169 5.24 -9.72 -8.90
N ILE A 170 4.43 -9.03 -8.12
CA ILE A 170 3.17 -8.45 -8.64
C ILE A 170 3.43 -7.36 -9.71
N THR A 171 4.51 -6.58 -9.56
CA THR A 171 4.85 -5.56 -10.56
C THR A 171 5.14 -6.20 -11.92
N TRP A 172 5.95 -7.26 -11.93
CA TRP A 172 6.32 -7.94 -13.16
C TRP A 172 5.17 -8.72 -13.78
N LYS A 173 4.32 -9.35 -12.96
CA LYS A 173 3.10 -10.01 -13.44
C LYS A 173 2.18 -9.04 -14.18
N LEU A 174 1.95 -7.85 -13.60
CA LEU A 174 1.15 -6.81 -14.23
C LEU A 174 1.75 -6.34 -15.56
N GLN A 175 3.06 -6.08 -15.59
CA GLN A 175 3.74 -5.64 -16.82
C GLN A 175 3.75 -6.72 -17.90
N LEU A 176 3.97 -7.99 -17.52
CA LEU A 176 3.90 -9.12 -18.45
C LEU A 176 2.48 -9.35 -19.00
N ALA A 177 1.45 -8.99 -18.24
CA ALA A 177 0.06 -8.97 -18.70
C ALA A 177 -0.31 -7.72 -19.54
N GLY A 178 0.66 -6.84 -19.80
CA GLY A 178 0.47 -5.64 -20.64
C GLY A 178 -0.01 -4.38 -19.88
N TRP A 179 -0.12 -4.45 -18.55
CA TRP A 179 -0.54 -3.31 -17.74
C TRP A 179 0.60 -2.32 -17.48
N GLU A 180 0.28 -1.03 -17.54
CA GLU A 180 1.21 0.01 -17.13
C GLU A 180 1.33 0.10 -15.60
N VAL A 181 2.55 0.29 -15.12
CA VAL A 181 2.85 0.59 -13.71
C VAL A 181 3.42 1.99 -13.62
N ARG A 182 2.79 2.85 -12.82
CA ARG A 182 3.15 4.28 -12.71
C ARG A 182 3.65 4.65 -11.32
N PHE A 183 4.35 5.78 -11.23
CA PHE A 183 4.81 6.40 -9.99
C PHE A 183 4.09 7.72 -9.74
N ALA A 184 3.47 7.86 -8.56
CA ALA A 184 2.82 9.07 -8.09
C ALA A 184 3.69 9.79 -7.04
N PRO A 185 4.57 10.72 -7.41
CA PRO A 185 5.53 11.35 -6.49
C PRO A 185 4.89 12.20 -5.38
N ARG A 186 3.62 12.62 -5.56
CA ARG A 186 2.84 13.37 -4.57
C ARG A 186 2.03 12.49 -3.63
N ALA A 187 1.90 11.21 -3.91
CA ALA A 187 1.24 10.26 -3.02
C ALA A 187 2.19 9.85 -1.90
N LEU A 188 2.27 10.69 -0.86
CA LEU A 188 3.21 10.51 0.25
C LEU A 188 2.66 9.54 1.29
N GLY A 189 3.52 8.62 1.74
CA GLY A 189 3.32 7.79 2.91
C GLY A 189 4.54 7.92 3.83
N TRP A 190 4.32 8.04 5.14
CA TRP A 190 5.35 8.22 6.15
C TRP A 190 5.55 6.91 6.91
N ILE A 191 6.78 6.41 6.96
CA ILE A 191 7.19 5.27 7.75
C ILE A 191 7.80 5.78 9.05
N LEU A 192 7.51 5.11 10.18
CA LEU A 192 8.05 5.45 11.50
C LEU A 192 9.50 5.02 11.65
#